data_9b0db2bda12659ef04387b26da0bca4b
#
_entry.id   9b0db2bda12659ef04387b26da0bca4b
#
_cell.length_a   1.000
_cell.length_b   1.000
_cell.length_c   1.000
_cell.angle_alpha   90.00
_cell.angle_beta   90.00
_cell.angle_gamma   90.00
#
_symmetry.space_group_name_H-M   'P 1'
#
loop_
_entity.id
_entity.type
_entity.pdbx_description
1 polymer ?
#
loop_
_entity_poly.entity_id
_entity_poly.type
_entity_poly.pdbx_seq_one_letter_code
_entity_poly.pdbx_strand_id
1 'polypeptide(L)'
;MPEISVCIPTYEFKGKGVKYLADIFDGLRKQTFQDFDIVISDHSEDDVIHDFCEEISKEFSIIYLKNPNDRGFQGSNINCVMENAEGRILKLLMQDDLFVDDKALEKIKKGFDETNCKWLFHGFTHTTDGIETHRDCVPNWCDMVLEGRNLLGSPSCVAILNKTKMYLDTNLKLLVDTEFYHRMRIEYGMPHIIPDILIANREHENRTSSVMSYDSRIEHPEGSWLVDSKEIDYLMVKHKDFFINDKRYPDEN
;
A
#
# COMPACT_ATOMS: atom_id res chain seq x y z
N MET A 1 0.59 4.65 23.50
CA MET A 1 0.54 4.65 22.02
C MET A 1 1.36 3.47 21.56
N PRO A 2 0.89 2.66 20.65
CA PRO A 2 1.63 1.51 20.14
C PRO A 2 2.85 1.97 19.33
N GLU A 3 3.81 1.09 19.16
CA GLU A 3 4.96 1.35 18.30
C GLU A 3 4.59 1.31 16.80
N ILE A 4 3.75 0.34 16.41
CA ILE A 4 3.29 0.16 15.02
C ILE A 4 1.77 0.19 14.98
N SER A 5 1.18 0.93 14.05
CA SER A 5 -0.20 0.74 13.63
C SER A 5 -0.24 -0.01 12.31
N VAL A 6 -0.87 -1.18 12.30
CA VAL A 6 -1.15 -1.94 11.06
C VAL A 6 -2.41 -1.37 10.45
N CYS A 7 -2.27 -0.68 9.33
CA CYS A 7 -3.31 0.11 8.67
C CYS A 7 -3.94 -0.71 7.54
N ILE A 8 -5.19 -1.13 7.69
CA ILE A 8 -5.87 -2.06 6.78
C ILE A 8 -7.12 -1.39 6.19
N PRO A 9 -7.04 -0.84 4.96
CA PRO A 9 -8.22 -0.44 4.22
C PRO A 9 -8.97 -1.68 3.73
N THR A 10 -10.28 -1.75 3.95
CA THR A 10 -11.08 -2.95 3.69
C THR A 10 -12.41 -2.64 3.01
N TYR A 11 -13.05 -3.68 2.47
CA TYR A 11 -14.42 -3.74 2.00
C TYR A 11 -14.88 -5.21 1.92
N GLU A 12 -16.18 -5.47 1.66
CA GLU A 12 -16.76 -6.82 1.62
C GLU A 12 -16.14 -7.76 0.58
N PHE A 13 -15.44 -7.21 -0.41
CA PHE A 13 -14.66 -7.94 -1.42
C PHE A 13 -15.45 -9.03 -2.16
N LYS A 14 -16.71 -8.70 -2.53
CA LYS A 14 -17.65 -9.66 -3.15
C LYS A 14 -17.79 -10.94 -2.31
N GLY A 15 -17.89 -10.79 -0.98
CA GLY A 15 -18.05 -11.87 -0.01
C GLY A 15 -16.75 -12.56 0.43
N LYS A 16 -15.57 -12.10 -0.04
CA LYS A 16 -14.27 -12.65 0.39
C LYS A 16 -13.59 -11.84 1.48
N GLY A 17 -14.13 -10.66 1.84
CA GLY A 17 -13.49 -9.68 2.73
C GLY A 17 -13.11 -10.26 4.08
N VAL A 18 -14.04 -10.97 4.75
CA VAL A 18 -13.79 -11.62 6.05
C VAL A 18 -12.70 -12.69 5.95
N LYS A 19 -12.72 -13.49 4.88
CA LYS A 19 -11.69 -14.54 4.69
C LYS A 19 -10.30 -13.91 4.61
N TYR A 20 -10.14 -12.87 3.82
CA TYR A 20 -8.85 -12.20 3.65
C TYR A 20 -8.38 -11.55 4.95
N LEU A 21 -9.28 -10.91 5.69
CA LEU A 21 -8.96 -10.39 7.02
C LEU A 21 -8.54 -11.51 7.99
N ALA A 22 -9.24 -12.64 7.99
CA ALA A 22 -8.86 -13.79 8.82
C ALA A 22 -7.44 -14.27 8.51
N ASP A 23 -7.05 -14.36 7.24
CA ASP A 23 -5.69 -14.72 6.83
C ASP A 23 -4.65 -13.69 7.36
N ILE A 24 -4.97 -12.39 7.37
CA ILE A 24 -4.13 -11.34 7.96
C ILE A 24 -3.98 -11.55 9.47
N PHE A 25 -5.10 -11.75 10.18
CA PHE A 25 -5.07 -11.94 11.63
C PHE A 25 -4.32 -13.21 12.05
N ASP A 26 -4.38 -14.27 11.25
CA ASP A 26 -3.57 -15.46 11.45
C ASP A 26 -2.07 -15.18 11.32
N GLY A 27 -1.68 -14.30 10.39
CA GLY A 27 -0.31 -13.81 10.27
C GLY A 27 0.11 -12.90 11.44
N LEU A 28 -0.79 -12.03 11.91
CA LEU A 28 -0.53 -11.13 13.05
C LEU A 28 -0.35 -11.88 14.37
N ARG A 29 -1.09 -12.96 14.61
CA ARG A 29 -0.91 -13.85 15.79
C ARG A 29 0.51 -14.42 15.88
N LYS A 30 1.13 -14.68 14.74
CA LYS A 30 2.46 -15.28 14.67
C LYS A 30 3.60 -14.28 14.80
N GLN A 31 3.32 -12.96 14.64
CA GLN A 31 4.37 -11.96 14.72
C GLN A 31 5.11 -12.01 16.06
N THR A 32 6.44 -11.98 16.00
CA THR A 32 7.29 -11.95 17.22
C THR A 32 7.23 -10.61 17.94
N PHE A 33 6.95 -9.51 17.23
CA PHE A 33 6.76 -8.18 17.78
C PHE A 33 5.28 -7.91 18.03
N GLN A 34 4.90 -7.58 19.28
CA GLN A 34 3.51 -7.49 19.75
C GLN A 34 3.08 -6.07 20.16
N ASP A 35 3.97 -5.06 20.15
CA ASP A 35 3.59 -3.68 20.46
C ASP A 35 3.01 -2.99 19.21
N PHE A 36 1.82 -3.45 18.80
CA PHE A 36 1.07 -2.88 17.69
C PHE A 36 -0.43 -2.80 17.98
N ASP A 37 -1.11 -1.91 17.31
CA ASP A 37 -2.55 -1.89 17.13
C ASP A 37 -2.93 -2.07 15.65
N ILE A 38 -4.23 -2.21 15.40
CA ILE A 38 -4.77 -2.40 14.06
C ILE A 38 -5.81 -1.32 13.81
N VAL A 39 -5.66 -0.60 12.69
CA VAL A 39 -6.64 0.41 12.27
C VAL A 39 -7.29 -0.07 10.98
N ILE A 40 -8.61 -0.25 11.01
CA ILE A 40 -9.41 -0.75 9.90
C ILE A 40 -10.35 0.37 9.43
N SER A 41 -10.29 0.70 8.15
CA SER A 41 -11.27 1.57 7.49
C SER A 41 -12.07 0.77 6.48
N ASP A 42 -13.40 0.71 6.68
CA ASP A 42 -14.29 -0.18 5.95
C ASP A 42 -15.19 0.58 4.98
N HIS A 43 -15.01 0.30 3.69
CA HIS A 43 -15.84 0.81 2.59
C HIS A 43 -17.06 -0.07 2.28
N SER A 44 -17.31 -1.16 3.02
CA SER A 44 -18.50 -2.02 2.80
C SER A 44 -19.82 -1.27 2.97
N GLU A 45 -20.85 -1.73 2.29
CA GLU A 45 -22.22 -1.25 2.51
C GLU A 45 -22.89 -1.97 3.68
N ASP A 46 -22.60 -3.26 3.82
CA ASP A 46 -23.08 -4.13 4.90
C ASP A 46 -22.20 -4.06 6.16
N ASP A 47 -22.57 -4.81 7.18
CA ASP A 47 -21.88 -4.84 8.46
C ASP A 47 -21.02 -6.11 8.66
N VAL A 48 -20.81 -6.91 7.61
CA VAL A 48 -20.11 -8.18 7.70
C VAL A 48 -18.65 -7.99 8.20
N ILE A 49 -17.96 -6.94 7.75
CA ILE A 49 -16.62 -6.60 8.23
C ILE A 49 -16.66 -6.07 9.65
N HIS A 50 -17.67 -5.24 9.99
CA HIS A 50 -17.87 -4.75 11.35
C HIS A 50 -18.05 -5.90 12.35
N ASP A 51 -18.96 -6.83 12.08
CA ASP A 51 -19.22 -7.97 12.94
C ASP A 51 -18.00 -8.85 13.17
N PHE A 52 -17.21 -9.06 12.09
CA PHE A 52 -15.92 -9.74 12.21
C PHE A 52 -14.95 -8.97 13.10
N CYS A 53 -14.86 -7.64 12.97
CA CYS A 53 -13.99 -6.81 13.79
C CYS A 53 -14.42 -6.79 15.27
N GLU A 54 -15.73 -6.79 15.56
CA GLU A 54 -16.23 -6.93 16.94
C GLU A 54 -15.76 -8.23 17.59
N GLU A 55 -15.83 -9.34 16.88
CA GLU A 55 -15.40 -10.63 17.41
C GLU A 55 -13.89 -10.66 17.67
N ILE A 56 -13.09 -10.24 16.68
CA ILE A 56 -11.64 -10.30 16.77
C ILE A 56 -11.03 -9.23 17.70
N SER A 57 -11.77 -8.18 18.05
CA SER A 57 -11.36 -7.16 19.01
C SER A 57 -11.23 -7.69 20.45
N LYS A 58 -11.74 -8.88 20.73
CA LYS A 58 -11.51 -9.60 22.01
C LYS A 58 -10.06 -10.06 22.16
N GLU A 59 -9.35 -10.17 21.05
CA GLU A 59 -7.96 -10.64 20.99
C GLU A 59 -6.97 -9.52 20.65
N PHE A 60 -7.35 -8.60 19.78
CA PHE A 60 -6.48 -7.54 19.28
C PHE A 60 -7.00 -6.14 19.63
N SER A 61 -6.10 -5.17 19.80
CA SER A 61 -6.46 -3.76 19.87
C SER A 61 -6.81 -3.26 18.48
N ILE A 62 -8.10 -3.02 18.23
CA ILE A 62 -8.62 -2.62 16.90
C ILE A 62 -9.32 -1.27 17.01
N ILE A 63 -8.98 -0.36 16.11
CA ILE A 63 -9.73 0.85 15.79
C ILE A 63 -10.48 0.58 14.48
N TYR A 64 -11.79 0.40 14.58
CA TYR A 64 -12.67 0.19 13.41
C TYR A 64 -13.38 1.48 13.02
N LEU A 65 -13.36 1.79 11.73
CA LEU A 65 -13.94 3.00 11.14
C LEU A 65 -14.83 2.60 9.95
N LYS A 66 -16.14 2.81 10.04
CA LYS A 66 -17.01 2.74 8.86
C LYS A 66 -16.78 4.00 8.03
N ASN A 67 -16.28 3.84 6.83
CA ASN A 67 -15.92 4.96 5.96
C ASN A 67 -16.89 5.02 4.74
N PRO A 68 -17.88 5.89 4.74
CA PRO A 68 -18.81 6.02 3.63
C PRO A 68 -18.28 6.92 2.49
N ASN A 69 -17.14 7.61 2.72
CA ASN A 69 -16.62 8.62 1.81
C ASN A 69 -15.86 7.98 0.65
N ASP A 70 -16.10 8.49 -0.55
CA ASP A 70 -15.35 8.10 -1.77
C ASP A 70 -15.23 6.58 -1.96
N ARG A 71 -16.32 5.85 -1.75
CA ARG A 71 -16.36 4.40 -1.93
C ARG A 71 -15.83 4.00 -3.30
N GLY A 72 -14.95 2.98 -3.32
CA GLY A 72 -14.29 2.50 -4.53
C GLY A 72 -13.01 3.26 -4.88
N PHE A 73 -12.63 4.28 -4.08
CA PHE A 73 -11.33 4.95 -4.19
C PHE A 73 -10.40 4.44 -3.09
N GLN A 74 -9.41 3.67 -3.48
CA GLN A 74 -8.43 3.07 -2.56
C GLN A 74 -7.69 4.15 -1.74
N GLY A 75 -7.33 5.28 -2.37
CA GLY A 75 -6.63 6.38 -1.70
C GLY A 75 -7.40 6.95 -0.51
N SER A 76 -8.71 7.16 -0.64
CA SER A 76 -9.56 7.65 0.46
C SER A 76 -9.60 6.67 1.64
N ASN A 77 -9.69 5.37 1.36
CA ASN A 77 -9.75 4.35 2.39
C ASN A 77 -8.39 4.19 3.12
N ILE A 78 -7.27 4.26 2.36
CA ILE A 78 -5.91 4.28 2.95
C ILE A 78 -5.71 5.54 3.80
N ASN A 79 -6.13 6.71 3.32
CA ASN A 79 -6.00 7.96 4.08
C ASN A 79 -6.75 7.87 5.40
N CYS A 80 -7.94 7.31 5.41
CA CYS A 80 -8.75 7.16 6.62
C CYS A 80 -8.01 6.33 7.69
N VAL A 81 -7.38 5.19 7.34
CA VAL A 81 -6.59 4.43 8.33
C VAL A 81 -5.35 5.19 8.77
N MET A 82 -4.66 5.90 7.86
CA MET A 82 -3.46 6.67 8.21
C MET A 82 -3.76 7.84 9.15
N GLU A 83 -4.89 8.52 8.95
CA GLU A 83 -5.33 9.67 9.76
C GLU A 83 -5.68 9.27 11.20
N ASN A 84 -6.21 8.07 11.38
CA ASN A 84 -6.69 7.57 12.67
C ASN A 84 -5.68 6.66 13.38
N ALA A 85 -4.54 6.41 12.79
CA ALA A 85 -3.47 5.62 13.39
C ALA A 85 -2.60 6.44 14.34
N GLU A 86 -2.30 5.89 15.53
CA GLU A 86 -1.53 6.54 16.58
C GLU A 86 -0.10 5.99 16.72
N GLY A 87 0.21 4.84 16.13
CA GLY A 87 1.54 4.24 16.18
C GLY A 87 2.63 5.15 15.61
N ARG A 88 3.85 5.01 16.12
CA ARG A 88 5.02 5.73 15.57
C ARG A 88 5.26 5.38 14.11
N ILE A 89 5.02 4.13 13.76
CA ILE A 89 5.17 3.56 12.41
C ILE A 89 3.79 3.15 11.89
N LEU A 90 3.45 3.57 10.69
CA LEU A 90 2.28 3.12 9.95
C LEU A 90 2.72 2.00 8.99
N LYS A 91 2.26 0.78 9.21
CA LYS A 91 2.44 -0.35 8.30
C LYS A 91 1.18 -0.52 7.46
N LEU A 92 1.22 -0.07 6.21
CA LEU A 92 0.10 -0.30 5.30
C LEU A 92 0.00 -1.77 4.93
N LEU A 93 -1.20 -2.33 4.91
CA LEU A 93 -1.47 -3.70 4.51
C LEU A 93 -2.83 -3.77 3.82
N MET A 94 -2.82 -4.06 2.52
CA MET A 94 -4.07 -4.25 1.78
C MET A 94 -4.77 -5.52 2.25
N GLN A 95 -6.08 -5.49 2.27
CA GLN A 95 -6.93 -6.55 2.83
C GLN A 95 -6.67 -7.94 2.25
N ASP A 96 -6.28 -8.01 0.98
CA ASP A 96 -6.04 -9.26 0.24
C ASP A 96 -4.62 -9.81 0.38
N ASP A 97 -3.70 -9.04 0.97
CA ASP A 97 -2.30 -9.43 1.17
C ASP A 97 -2.09 -10.07 2.56
N LEU A 98 -0.97 -10.74 2.77
CA LEU A 98 -0.71 -11.46 4.02
C LEU A 98 0.77 -11.45 4.42
N PHE A 99 1.05 -11.56 5.72
CA PHE A 99 2.40 -11.77 6.22
C PHE A 99 2.90 -13.19 5.90
N VAL A 100 4.16 -13.29 5.45
CA VAL A 100 4.85 -14.57 5.21
C VAL A 100 6.09 -14.74 6.09
N ASP A 101 6.43 -13.73 6.88
CA ASP A 101 7.53 -13.76 7.85
C ASP A 101 7.00 -13.38 9.23
N ASP A 102 7.16 -14.27 10.20
CA ASP A 102 6.71 -14.04 11.58
C ASP A 102 7.50 -12.94 12.29
N LYS A 103 8.60 -12.46 11.72
CA LYS A 103 9.41 -11.32 12.20
C LYS A 103 9.22 -10.04 11.37
N ALA A 104 8.18 -9.98 10.55
CA ALA A 104 8.00 -8.85 9.64
C ALA A 104 7.92 -7.51 10.38
N LEU A 105 7.09 -7.40 11.43
CA LEU A 105 6.96 -6.17 12.21
C LEU A 105 8.23 -5.81 12.97
N GLU A 106 8.95 -6.80 13.50
CA GLU A 106 10.25 -6.61 14.16
C GLU A 106 11.29 -6.04 13.19
N LYS A 107 11.39 -6.60 11.97
CA LYS A 107 12.32 -6.15 10.93
C LYS A 107 11.98 -4.74 10.44
N ILE A 108 10.70 -4.41 10.27
CA ILE A 108 10.24 -3.07 9.90
C ILE A 108 10.64 -2.07 10.98
N LYS A 109 10.35 -2.33 12.25
CA LYS A 109 10.75 -1.48 13.37
C LYS A 109 12.26 -1.26 13.38
N LYS A 110 13.04 -2.34 13.28
CA LYS A 110 14.50 -2.29 13.24
C LYS A 110 15.00 -1.40 12.09
N GLY A 111 14.42 -1.50 10.90
CA GLY A 111 14.75 -0.67 9.77
C GLY A 111 14.65 0.83 10.07
N PHE A 112 13.60 1.27 10.77
CA PHE A 112 13.46 2.65 11.20
C PHE A 112 14.44 3.06 12.29
N ASP A 113 14.71 2.17 13.25
CA ASP A 113 15.59 2.48 14.37
C ASP A 113 17.06 2.62 13.95
N GLU A 114 17.49 1.82 12.99
CA GLU A 114 18.89 1.79 12.56
C GLU A 114 19.24 2.81 11.46
N THR A 115 18.24 3.32 10.71
CA THR A 115 18.53 4.11 9.50
C THR A 115 18.07 5.56 9.56
N ASN A 116 17.28 5.95 10.56
CA ASN A 116 16.64 7.28 10.64
C ASN A 116 15.83 7.67 9.38
N CYS A 117 15.42 6.69 8.57
CA CYS A 117 14.58 6.91 7.39
C CYS A 117 13.18 7.41 7.79
N LYS A 118 12.45 7.99 6.84
CA LYS A 118 11.06 8.45 7.04
C LYS A 118 10.06 7.45 6.50
N TRP A 119 10.51 6.62 5.59
CA TRP A 119 9.73 5.57 4.95
C TRP A 119 10.66 4.47 4.46
N LEU A 120 10.12 3.28 4.36
CA LEU A 120 10.86 2.11 3.89
C LEU A 120 9.95 1.18 3.09
N PHE A 121 10.56 0.39 2.24
CA PHE A 121 9.94 -0.76 1.60
C PHE A 121 10.63 -2.05 2.02
N HIS A 122 9.91 -3.14 1.94
CA HIS A 122 10.46 -4.48 2.14
C HIS A 122 10.14 -5.39 0.96
N GLY A 123 10.89 -6.48 0.83
CA GLY A 123 10.65 -7.49 -0.18
C GLY A 123 9.28 -8.14 -0.04
N PHE A 124 8.77 -8.63 -1.13
CA PHE A 124 7.48 -9.28 -1.23
C PHE A 124 7.51 -10.44 -2.22
N THR A 125 6.57 -11.34 -2.07
CA THR A 125 6.32 -12.44 -3.01
C THR A 125 4.88 -12.35 -3.52
N HIS A 126 4.44 -13.33 -4.28
CA HIS A 126 3.06 -13.41 -4.77
C HIS A 126 2.44 -14.75 -4.37
N THR A 127 1.11 -14.76 -4.26
CA THR A 127 0.33 -15.96 -4.01
C THR A 127 -1.02 -15.87 -4.71
N THR A 128 -1.59 -16.99 -5.13
CA THR A 128 -2.97 -17.06 -5.67
C THR A 128 -3.96 -17.61 -4.64
N ASP A 129 -3.51 -18.49 -3.77
CA ASP A 129 -4.34 -19.22 -2.79
C ASP A 129 -4.11 -18.76 -1.34
N GLY A 130 -3.04 -18.01 -1.07
CA GLY A 130 -2.62 -17.59 0.27
C GLY A 130 -1.76 -18.62 1.00
N ILE A 131 -1.30 -19.66 0.32
CA ILE A 131 -0.51 -20.76 0.88
C ILE A 131 0.82 -20.90 0.14
N GLU A 132 0.77 -21.16 -1.16
CA GLU A 132 1.97 -21.27 -1.98
C GLU A 132 2.39 -19.92 -2.51
N THR A 133 3.70 -19.64 -2.43
CA THR A 133 4.28 -18.36 -2.89
C THR A 133 5.15 -18.56 -4.13
N HIS A 134 5.20 -17.54 -4.96
CA HIS A 134 6.01 -17.52 -6.18
C HIS A 134 6.48 -16.10 -6.50
N ARG A 135 7.59 -16.00 -7.21
CA ARG A 135 8.14 -14.74 -7.73
C ARG A 135 8.49 -13.74 -6.62
N ASP A 136 9.56 -13.99 -5.90
CA ASP A 136 10.13 -13.06 -4.93
C ASP A 136 10.63 -11.80 -5.62
N CYS A 137 10.31 -10.65 -5.02
CA CYS A 137 10.65 -9.33 -5.52
C CYS A 137 11.30 -8.50 -4.41
N VAL A 138 12.42 -7.87 -4.73
CA VAL A 138 13.04 -6.87 -3.87
C VAL A 138 12.77 -5.49 -4.48
N PRO A 139 12.16 -4.56 -3.72
CA PRO A 139 11.84 -3.21 -4.20
C PRO A 139 13.07 -2.47 -4.73
N ASN A 140 12.87 -1.71 -5.80
CA ASN A 140 13.87 -0.83 -6.35
C ASN A 140 13.22 0.48 -6.84
N TRP A 141 13.94 1.58 -6.73
CA TRP A 141 13.46 2.86 -7.27
C TRP A 141 13.53 2.87 -8.80
N CYS A 142 12.51 3.45 -9.41
CA CYS A 142 12.48 3.73 -10.84
C CYS A 142 12.08 5.19 -11.05
N ASP A 143 12.86 5.96 -11.83
CA ASP A 143 12.54 7.36 -12.10
C ASP A 143 11.27 7.55 -12.94
N MET A 144 10.78 6.47 -13.58
CA MET A 144 9.49 6.45 -14.29
C MET A 144 8.31 6.06 -13.38
N VAL A 145 8.46 6.16 -12.05
CA VAL A 145 7.40 5.81 -11.09
C VAL A 145 6.15 6.66 -11.30
N LEU A 146 6.31 7.94 -11.63
CA LEU A 146 5.18 8.85 -11.87
C LEU A 146 4.44 8.54 -13.20
N GLU A 147 5.08 7.81 -14.10
CA GLU A 147 4.51 7.30 -15.35
C GLU A 147 3.86 5.90 -15.15
N GLY A 148 3.79 5.41 -13.91
CA GLY A 148 3.18 4.14 -13.55
C GLY A 148 4.12 2.93 -13.54
N ARG A 149 5.44 3.10 -13.83
CA ARG A 149 6.41 2.02 -13.69
C ARG A 149 6.78 1.81 -12.22
N ASN A 150 5.98 1.01 -11.52
CA ASN A 150 6.16 0.71 -10.11
C ASN A 150 7.06 -0.52 -9.93
N LEU A 151 8.30 -0.32 -9.47
CA LEU A 151 9.23 -1.38 -9.06
C LEU A 151 9.36 -1.47 -7.52
N LEU A 152 8.59 -0.67 -6.78
CA LEU A 152 8.60 -0.67 -5.31
C LEU A 152 7.60 -1.66 -4.72
N GLY A 153 6.54 -1.99 -5.46
CA GLY A 153 5.47 -2.86 -5.01
C GLY A 153 4.20 -2.10 -4.58
N SER A 154 3.21 -2.87 -4.12
CA SER A 154 1.93 -2.37 -3.65
C SER A 154 2.07 -1.57 -2.34
N PRO A 155 1.02 -0.84 -1.91
CA PRO A 155 1.02 -0.20 -0.59
C PRO A 155 1.30 -1.16 0.57
N SER A 156 1.03 -2.45 0.42
CA SER A 156 1.40 -3.45 1.42
C SER A 156 2.91 -3.62 1.62
N CYS A 157 3.73 -3.14 0.69
CA CYS A 157 5.19 -3.24 0.80
C CYS A 157 5.82 -2.07 1.57
N VAL A 158 5.03 -1.02 1.89
CA VAL A 158 5.55 0.21 2.50
C VAL A 158 5.24 0.30 3.99
N ALA A 159 6.15 0.90 4.73
CA ALA A 159 5.93 1.43 6.07
C ALA A 159 6.46 2.87 6.18
N ILE A 160 5.80 3.71 7.00
CA ILE A 160 6.00 5.15 7.02
C ILE A 160 6.04 5.63 8.47
N LEU A 161 6.91 6.60 8.81
CA LEU A 161 6.81 7.27 10.10
C LEU A 161 5.55 8.15 10.14
N ASN A 162 4.70 7.96 11.14
CA ASN A 162 3.43 8.69 11.29
C ASN A 162 3.57 10.21 11.27
N LYS A 163 4.71 10.74 11.70
CA LYS A 163 5.00 12.19 11.68
C LYS A 163 5.12 12.81 10.28
N THR A 164 5.20 12.02 9.21
CA THR A 164 5.29 12.55 7.84
C THR A 164 4.02 13.28 7.42
N LYS A 165 2.84 12.79 7.88
CA LYS A 165 1.53 13.39 7.58
C LYS A 165 1.29 13.67 6.09
N MET A 166 1.79 12.80 5.23
CA MET A 166 1.55 12.84 3.78
C MET A 166 0.49 11.80 3.43
N TYR A 167 -0.49 12.19 2.63
CA TYR A 167 -1.66 11.37 2.28
C TYR A 167 -1.71 11.11 0.77
N LEU A 168 -2.41 10.07 0.37
CA LEU A 168 -2.60 9.69 -1.03
C LEU A 168 -3.55 10.67 -1.72
N ASP A 169 -3.37 10.88 -3.03
CA ASP A 169 -4.26 11.72 -3.84
C ASP A 169 -5.52 10.93 -4.22
N THR A 170 -6.67 11.37 -3.70
CA THR A 170 -7.96 10.72 -3.91
C THR A 170 -8.56 10.94 -5.31
N ASN A 171 -7.93 11.78 -6.14
CA ASN A 171 -8.33 11.92 -7.55
C ASN A 171 -7.80 10.78 -8.44
N LEU A 172 -6.88 9.96 -7.93
CA LEU A 172 -6.26 8.86 -8.64
C LEU A 172 -6.82 7.50 -8.19
N LYS A 173 -6.89 6.55 -9.10
CA LYS A 173 -7.30 5.16 -8.84
C LYS A 173 -6.19 4.16 -9.09
N LEU A 174 -5.53 4.26 -10.24
CA LEU A 174 -4.46 3.35 -10.65
C LEU A 174 -3.09 3.83 -10.18
N LEU A 175 -2.77 5.10 -10.42
CA LEU A 175 -1.46 5.68 -10.15
C LEU A 175 -1.35 6.33 -8.76
N VAL A 176 -2.30 6.03 -7.89
CA VAL A 176 -2.42 6.62 -6.56
C VAL A 176 -1.22 6.32 -5.65
N ASP A 177 -0.69 5.11 -5.71
CA ASP A 177 0.49 4.68 -4.95
C ASP A 177 1.79 5.25 -5.54
N THR A 178 1.95 5.20 -6.84
CA THR A 178 3.15 5.69 -7.53
C THR A 178 3.31 7.21 -7.39
N GLU A 179 2.21 7.95 -7.45
CA GLU A 179 2.18 9.40 -7.18
C GLU A 179 2.57 9.70 -5.74
N PHE A 180 2.02 8.95 -4.79
CA PHE A 180 2.36 9.07 -3.38
C PHE A 180 3.86 8.78 -3.14
N TYR A 181 4.41 7.73 -3.73
CA TYR A 181 5.83 7.40 -3.61
C TYR A 181 6.72 8.49 -4.21
N HIS A 182 6.31 9.08 -5.33
CA HIS A 182 7.02 10.21 -5.93
C HIS A 182 7.11 11.40 -4.95
N ARG A 183 5.98 11.83 -4.36
CA ARG A 183 5.97 12.93 -3.37
C ARG A 183 6.79 12.60 -2.13
N MET A 184 6.68 11.37 -1.61
CA MET A 184 7.49 10.91 -0.48
C MET A 184 9.00 11.04 -0.78
N ARG A 185 9.42 10.67 -2.00
CA ARG A 185 10.82 10.82 -2.42
C ARG A 185 11.27 12.28 -2.49
N ILE A 186 10.44 13.15 -3.04
CA ILE A 186 10.77 14.59 -3.14
C ILE A 186 10.93 15.20 -1.75
N GLU A 187 10.03 14.90 -0.83
CA GLU A 187 10.00 15.51 0.51
C GLU A 187 11.01 14.85 1.49
N TYR A 188 11.16 13.53 1.43
CA TYR A 188 11.89 12.77 2.45
C TYR A 188 13.10 12.00 1.91
N GLY A 189 13.40 12.10 0.63
CA GLY A 189 14.50 11.35 -0.01
C GLY A 189 14.15 9.90 -0.31
N MET A 190 15.17 9.10 -0.64
CA MET A 190 15.01 7.70 -0.99
C MET A 190 14.49 6.87 0.19
N PRO A 191 13.61 5.88 -0.08
CA PRO A 191 13.23 4.92 0.96
C PRO A 191 14.39 4.05 1.38
N HIS A 192 14.37 3.57 2.62
CA HIS A 192 15.19 2.44 3.01
C HIS A 192 14.58 1.14 2.44
N ILE A 193 15.40 0.21 1.97
CA ILE A 193 14.94 -1.07 1.42
C ILE A 193 15.40 -2.20 2.33
N ILE A 194 14.45 -2.97 2.85
CA ILE A 194 14.68 -4.24 3.53
C ILE A 194 14.53 -5.34 2.47
N PRO A 195 15.58 -6.11 2.13
CA PRO A 195 15.49 -7.11 1.07
C PRO A 195 14.70 -8.37 1.46
N ASP A 196 14.44 -8.57 2.74
CA ASP A 196 13.68 -9.73 3.23
C ASP A 196 12.25 -9.73 2.69
N ILE A 197 11.76 -10.90 2.31
CA ILE A 197 10.38 -11.11 1.86
C ILE A 197 9.48 -11.18 3.08
N LEU A 198 8.68 -10.13 3.32
CA LEU A 198 7.86 -10.02 4.54
C LEU A 198 6.38 -10.26 4.30
N ILE A 199 5.89 -10.01 3.08
CA ILE A 199 4.48 -10.20 2.71
C ILE A 199 4.35 -10.98 1.40
N ALA A 200 3.16 -11.55 1.17
CA ALA A 200 2.73 -12.01 -0.14
C ALA A 200 1.59 -11.14 -0.66
N ASN A 201 1.73 -10.63 -1.87
CA ASN A 201 0.64 -10.00 -2.61
C ASN A 201 -0.25 -11.06 -3.23
N ARG A 202 -1.55 -11.04 -2.94
CA ARG A 202 -2.50 -12.01 -3.47
C ARG A 202 -2.93 -11.63 -4.89
N GLU A 203 -2.73 -12.55 -5.84
CA GLU A 203 -3.17 -12.37 -7.23
C GLU A 203 -4.57 -12.97 -7.43
N HIS A 204 -5.53 -12.18 -7.88
CA HIS A 204 -6.90 -12.59 -8.18
C HIS A 204 -7.58 -11.61 -9.17
N GLU A 205 -8.69 -12.04 -9.75
CA GLU A 205 -9.42 -11.30 -10.78
C GLU A 205 -10.01 -9.94 -10.34
N ASN A 206 -10.21 -9.73 -9.04
CA ASN A 206 -10.83 -8.53 -8.48
C ASN A 206 -9.82 -7.48 -8.00
N ARG A 207 -8.52 -7.64 -8.28
CA ARG A 207 -7.52 -6.59 -8.00
C ARG A 207 -7.81 -5.36 -8.84
N THR A 208 -7.52 -4.17 -8.32
CA THR A 208 -7.67 -2.91 -9.07
C THR A 208 -6.97 -2.99 -10.42
N SER A 209 -5.73 -3.47 -10.46
CA SER A 209 -4.97 -3.68 -11.69
C SER A 209 -5.54 -4.74 -12.63
N SER A 210 -6.43 -5.61 -12.18
CA SER A 210 -7.08 -6.64 -13.01
C SER A 210 -8.43 -6.19 -13.57
N VAL A 211 -9.14 -5.27 -12.88
CA VAL A 211 -10.50 -4.85 -13.26
C VAL A 211 -10.55 -3.52 -14.00
N MET A 212 -9.51 -2.69 -13.90
CA MET A 212 -9.44 -1.44 -14.64
C MET A 212 -9.14 -1.70 -16.12
N SER A 213 -9.83 -0.98 -17.01
CA SER A 213 -9.48 -0.94 -18.42
C SER A 213 -8.36 0.09 -18.63
N TYR A 214 -7.26 -0.34 -19.17
CA TYR A 214 -6.16 0.52 -19.56
C TYR A 214 -6.36 0.98 -21.01
N ASP A 215 -6.18 2.26 -21.28
CA ASP A 215 -6.42 2.86 -22.59
C ASP A 215 -5.13 3.21 -23.33
N SER A 216 -3.99 3.10 -22.66
CA SER A 216 -2.70 3.33 -23.29
C SER A 216 -1.61 2.41 -22.72
N ARG A 217 -0.52 2.33 -23.47
CA ARG A 217 0.70 1.60 -23.08
C ARG A 217 1.90 2.53 -23.25
N ILE A 218 2.71 2.61 -22.23
CA ILE A 218 4.02 3.24 -22.32
C ILE A 218 5.03 2.20 -22.80
N GLU A 219 5.72 2.50 -23.90
CA GLU A 219 6.79 1.69 -24.46
C GLU A 219 8.15 2.30 -24.09
N HIS A 220 9.03 1.49 -23.53
CA HIS A 220 10.38 1.89 -23.12
C HIS A 220 11.36 0.75 -23.36
N PRO A 221 12.67 1.00 -23.66
CA PRO A 221 13.67 -0.06 -23.83
C PRO A 221 13.77 -1.05 -22.66
N GLU A 222 13.42 -0.63 -21.46
CA GLU A 222 13.43 -1.48 -20.27
C GLU A 222 12.12 -2.25 -20.02
N GLY A 223 11.15 -2.16 -20.94
CA GLY A 223 9.86 -2.83 -20.88
C GLY A 223 8.68 -1.92 -21.15
N SER A 224 7.49 -2.48 -21.17
CA SER A 224 6.25 -1.73 -21.37
C SER A 224 5.24 -2.01 -20.26
N TRP A 225 4.40 -1.02 -19.93
CA TRP A 225 3.35 -1.14 -18.93
C TRP A 225 2.10 -0.37 -19.33
N LEU A 226 0.97 -0.81 -18.79
CA LEU A 226 -0.33 -0.22 -19.06
C LEU A 226 -0.61 0.94 -18.10
N VAL A 227 -1.22 2.02 -18.61
CA VAL A 227 -1.59 3.20 -17.83
C VAL A 227 -2.98 3.70 -18.23
N ASP A 228 -3.60 4.46 -17.36
CA ASP A 228 -4.77 5.29 -17.66
C ASP A 228 -4.28 6.66 -18.16
N SER A 229 -4.57 7.02 -19.41
CA SER A 229 -4.09 8.26 -20.03
C SER A 229 -4.60 9.50 -19.28
N LYS A 230 -5.83 9.47 -18.75
CA LYS A 230 -6.39 10.61 -18.00
C LYS A 230 -5.67 10.85 -16.69
N GLU A 231 -5.23 9.79 -16.02
CA GLU A 231 -4.42 9.93 -14.81
C GLU A 231 -3.02 10.46 -15.16
N ILE A 232 -2.42 10.04 -16.27
CA ILE A 232 -1.16 10.62 -16.74
C ILE A 232 -1.33 12.11 -17.06
N ASP A 233 -2.37 12.51 -17.80
CA ASP A 233 -2.65 13.92 -18.09
C ASP A 233 -2.79 14.75 -16.81
N TYR A 234 -3.53 14.21 -15.83
CA TYR A 234 -3.66 14.84 -14.51
C TYR A 234 -2.30 15.00 -13.81
N LEU A 235 -1.46 13.97 -13.81
CA LEU A 235 -0.14 13.99 -13.19
C LEU A 235 0.82 14.96 -13.89
N MET A 236 0.76 15.06 -15.22
CA MET A 236 1.55 16.03 -15.99
C MET A 236 1.22 17.47 -15.60
N VAL A 237 -0.04 17.78 -15.33
CA VAL A 237 -0.44 19.10 -14.83
C VAL A 237 0.00 19.30 -13.38
N LYS A 238 -0.25 18.32 -12.51
CA LYS A 238 0.05 18.39 -11.08
C LYS A 238 1.54 18.47 -10.79
N HIS A 239 2.37 17.74 -11.53
CA HIS A 239 3.82 17.65 -11.38
C HIS A 239 4.56 18.28 -12.55
N LYS A 240 4.03 19.39 -13.09
CA LYS A 240 4.55 20.06 -14.30
C LYS A 240 6.06 20.27 -14.27
N ASP A 241 6.62 20.73 -13.17
CA ASP A 241 8.05 21.01 -13.05
C ASP A 241 8.91 19.75 -13.18
N PHE A 242 8.40 18.59 -12.74
CA PHE A 242 9.07 17.31 -12.95
C PHE A 242 9.13 16.97 -14.44
N PHE A 243 8.00 17.00 -15.14
CA PHE A 243 7.93 16.62 -16.55
C PHE A 243 8.67 17.57 -17.46
N ILE A 244 8.62 18.91 -17.22
CA ILE A 244 9.36 19.91 -18.00
C ILE A 244 10.88 19.73 -17.88
N ASN A 245 11.38 19.39 -16.69
CA ASN A 245 12.82 19.22 -16.48
C ASN A 245 13.33 17.84 -16.87
N ASP A 246 12.46 16.91 -17.20
CA ASP A 246 12.83 15.57 -17.62
C ASP A 246 13.13 15.56 -19.13
N LYS A 247 14.39 15.32 -19.50
CA LYS A 247 14.86 15.27 -20.89
C LYS A 247 14.15 14.23 -21.77
N ARG A 248 13.38 13.31 -21.17
CA ARG A 248 12.55 12.32 -21.89
C ARG A 248 11.29 12.95 -22.49
N TYR A 249 10.87 14.12 -21.98
CA TYR A 249 9.74 14.90 -22.48
C TYR A 249 10.27 16.25 -23.03
N PRO A 250 10.87 16.28 -24.23
CA PRO A 250 11.30 17.53 -24.84
C PRO A 250 10.08 18.43 -25.04
N ASP A 251 10.24 19.73 -24.71
CA ASP A 251 9.20 20.73 -24.99
C ASP A 251 8.73 20.59 -26.44
N GLU A 252 7.44 20.34 -26.66
CA GLU A 252 6.81 20.52 -27.96
C GLU A 252 6.76 22.05 -28.24
N ASN A 253 7.79 22.56 -28.89
CA ASN A 253 7.81 23.91 -29.48
C ASN A 253 7.13 23.94 -30.84
#